data_dd6d63e904087ea65f4bea5860e915dc
#
_entry.id   dd6d63e904087ea65f4bea5860e915dc
#
_cell.length_a   1.000
_cell.length_b   1.000
_cell.length_c   1.000
_cell.angle_alpha   90.00
_cell.angle_beta   90.00
_cell.angle_gamma   90.00
#
_symmetry.space_group_name_H-M   'P 1'
#
loop_
_entity.id
_entity.type
_entity.pdbx_description
1 polymer ?
#
loop_
_entity_poly.entity_id
_entity_poly.type
_entity_poly.pdbx_seq_one_letter_code
_entity_poly.pdbx_strand_id
1 'polypeptide(L)'
;MNRFFLSLFLGGALLCAAAGQASASFRVHLQDGSSHVIAPAKVEQSPAQAVVQRALSTLGTPYRWGGSSRERGFDCSGLVNYAFKKVDDLDLPRTSRALSRVDGPKVAKGQLEPGDLLFFRIRGRSVDHVAIYLGNGRFIHAPSRGNTVRIDKLSNSYWSKRFQLARRVMPEGTQLAANG
;
A
#
# COMPACT_ATOMS: atom_id res chain seq x y z
N MET A 1 -18.75 30.90 65.18
CA MET A 1 -18.36 29.67 64.47
C MET A 1 -18.78 29.82 63.03
N ASN A 2 -17.79 30.25 62.20
CA ASN A 2 -18.02 30.56 60.79
C ASN A 2 -17.72 29.33 59.90
N ARG A 3 -18.68 28.92 59.13
CA ARG A 3 -18.48 27.92 58.08
C ARG A 3 -18.65 28.59 56.73
N PHE A 4 -17.53 28.83 56.02
CA PHE A 4 -17.49 29.28 54.63
C PHE A 4 -17.74 28.07 53.72
N PHE A 5 -18.80 28.14 52.90
CA PHE A 5 -19.02 27.27 51.76
C PHE A 5 -18.30 27.84 50.54
N LEU A 6 -17.32 27.12 50.05
CA LEU A 6 -16.63 27.43 48.81
C LEU A 6 -17.29 26.66 47.68
N SER A 7 -18.06 27.35 46.80
CA SER A 7 -18.63 26.79 45.58
C SER A 7 -17.55 26.68 44.50
N LEU A 8 -17.23 25.44 44.11
CA LEU A 8 -16.32 25.19 42.99
C LEU A 8 -17.14 25.06 41.70
N PHE A 9 -17.07 26.13 40.84
CA PHE A 9 -17.61 26.05 39.47
C PHE A 9 -16.64 25.23 38.59
N LEU A 10 -17.08 24.04 38.18
CA LEU A 10 -16.39 23.25 37.17
C LEU A 10 -16.83 23.74 35.78
N GLY A 11 -16.06 24.61 35.18
CA GLY A 11 -16.22 24.98 33.76
C GLY A 11 -15.63 23.91 32.87
N GLY A 12 -16.49 23.09 32.25
CA GLY A 12 -16.06 22.13 31.24
C GLY A 12 -15.65 22.82 29.94
N ALA A 13 -14.37 22.86 29.66
CA ALA A 13 -13.85 23.25 28.36
C ALA A 13 -13.88 22.01 27.45
N LEU A 14 -14.78 22.02 26.47
CA LEU A 14 -14.84 21.03 25.39
C LEU A 14 -13.64 21.29 24.43
N LEU A 15 -12.57 20.53 24.61
CA LEU A 15 -11.43 20.56 23.69
C LEU A 15 -11.80 19.78 22.43
N CYS A 16 -12.12 20.49 21.36
CA CYS A 16 -12.19 19.93 20.02
C CYS A 16 -10.76 19.63 19.56
N ALA A 17 -10.33 18.36 19.66
CA ALA A 17 -9.04 17.91 19.15
C ALA A 17 -9.11 17.82 17.62
N ALA A 18 -8.72 18.91 16.94
CA ALA A 18 -8.32 18.84 15.54
C ALA A 18 -7.02 18.03 15.49
N ALA A 19 -7.05 16.85 14.87
CA ALA A 19 -5.87 16.03 14.60
C ALA A 19 -5.02 16.69 13.49
N GLY A 20 -4.34 17.77 13.86
CA GLY A 20 -3.24 18.34 13.09
C GLY A 20 -2.01 17.47 13.33
N GLN A 21 -1.38 16.98 12.27
CA GLN A 21 -0.10 16.29 12.36
C GLN A 21 0.95 17.27 12.90
N ALA A 22 1.20 17.21 14.19
CA ALA A 22 2.26 17.98 14.83
C ALA A 22 3.60 17.37 14.41
N SER A 23 4.30 18.04 13.50
CA SER A 23 5.70 17.77 13.21
C SER A 23 6.49 18.18 14.47
N ALA A 24 6.86 17.20 15.29
CA ALA A 24 7.69 17.44 16.45
C ALA A 24 9.10 17.82 15.99
N SER A 25 9.44 19.09 16.03
CA SER A 25 10.81 19.54 15.86
C SER A 25 11.57 19.34 17.18
N PHE A 26 12.68 18.61 17.15
CA PHE A 26 13.56 18.41 18.30
C PHE A 26 14.63 19.50 18.29
N ARG A 27 14.75 20.21 19.41
CA ARG A 27 15.84 21.18 19.61
C ARG A 27 16.93 20.53 20.44
N VAL A 28 18.10 20.31 19.85
CA VAL A 28 19.29 19.80 20.56
C VAL A 28 20.13 21.00 20.98
N HIS A 29 20.37 21.13 22.30
CA HIS A 29 21.34 22.09 22.85
C HIS A 29 22.70 21.41 22.90
N LEU A 30 23.66 21.97 22.20
CA LEU A 30 25.06 21.54 22.29
C LEU A 30 25.77 22.28 23.44
N GLN A 31 26.82 21.68 24.00
CA GLN A 31 27.59 22.27 25.12
C GLN A 31 28.33 23.56 24.75
N ASP A 32 28.42 23.90 23.48
CA ASP A 32 29.02 25.14 22.98
C ASP A 32 28.04 26.34 22.90
N GLY A 33 26.81 26.17 23.41
CA GLY A 33 25.77 27.21 23.39
C GLY A 33 25.03 27.35 22.07
N SER A 34 25.35 26.55 21.02
CA SER A 34 24.63 26.55 19.78
C SER A 34 23.39 25.65 19.85
N SER A 35 22.29 26.08 19.24
CA SER A 35 21.08 25.27 19.14
C SER A 35 20.74 24.96 17.69
N HIS A 36 20.71 23.69 17.33
CA HIS A 36 20.24 23.24 16.03
C HIS A 36 18.82 22.72 16.13
N VAL A 37 17.93 23.24 15.28
CA VAL A 37 16.59 22.68 15.10
C VAL A 37 16.69 21.59 14.07
N ILE A 38 16.61 20.34 14.51
CA ILE A 38 16.49 19.20 13.62
C ILE A 38 15.01 19.11 13.23
N ALA A 39 14.67 19.64 12.08
CA ALA A 39 13.37 19.33 11.48
C ALA A 39 13.32 17.84 11.15
N PRO A 40 12.21 17.13 11.43
CA PRO A 40 12.09 15.73 10.99
C PRO A 40 12.26 15.71 9.48
N ALA A 41 13.23 14.94 9.00
CA ALA A 41 13.41 14.71 7.58
C ALA A 41 12.06 14.20 7.04
N LYS A 42 11.54 14.84 6.00
CA LYS A 42 10.36 14.34 5.28
C LYS A 42 10.72 12.95 4.80
N VAL A 43 10.15 11.92 5.45
CA VAL A 43 10.35 10.54 5.00
C VAL A 43 9.67 10.43 3.65
N GLU A 44 10.43 10.56 2.58
CA GLU A 44 9.90 10.34 1.23
C GLU A 44 9.50 8.87 1.12
N GLN A 45 8.23 8.67 0.88
CA GLN A 45 7.68 7.33 0.70
C GLN A 45 8.24 6.73 -0.60
N SER A 46 8.85 5.55 -0.52
CA SER A 46 9.34 4.89 -1.72
C SER A 46 8.19 4.55 -2.67
N PRO A 47 8.41 4.50 -4.00
CA PRO A 47 7.39 4.10 -4.96
C PRO A 47 6.71 2.77 -4.61
N ALA A 48 7.48 1.79 -4.15
CA ALA A 48 6.96 0.51 -3.71
C ALA A 48 6.01 0.64 -2.50
N GLN A 49 6.37 1.47 -1.51
CA GLN A 49 5.50 1.76 -0.36
C GLN A 49 4.21 2.45 -0.81
N ALA A 50 4.29 3.40 -1.72
CA ALA A 50 3.11 4.10 -2.24
C ALA A 50 2.17 3.17 -3.01
N VAL A 51 2.72 2.26 -3.84
CA VAL A 51 1.95 1.21 -4.53
C VAL A 51 1.24 0.31 -3.52
N VAL A 52 1.96 -0.19 -2.51
CA VAL A 52 1.39 -1.04 -1.46
C VAL A 52 0.29 -0.32 -0.70
N GLN A 53 0.50 0.92 -0.27
CA GLN A 53 -0.52 1.72 0.44
C GLN A 53 -1.76 1.95 -0.44
N ARG A 54 -1.57 2.25 -1.72
CA ARG A 54 -2.69 2.42 -2.65
C ARG A 54 -3.46 1.12 -2.87
N ALA A 55 -2.77 -0.02 -2.96
CA ALA A 55 -3.42 -1.32 -3.02
C ALA A 55 -4.21 -1.63 -1.73
N LEU A 56 -3.59 -1.43 -0.55
CA LEU A 56 -4.24 -1.65 0.74
C LEU A 56 -5.49 -0.78 0.93
N SER A 57 -5.48 0.44 0.40
CA SER A 57 -6.64 1.33 0.47
C SER A 57 -7.87 0.81 -0.29
N THR A 58 -7.74 -0.25 -1.10
CA THR A 58 -8.86 -0.88 -1.85
C THR A 58 -9.45 -2.11 -1.15
N LEU A 59 -8.96 -2.48 0.03
CA LEU A 59 -9.49 -3.64 0.77
C LEU A 59 -11.01 -3.56 0.92
N GLY A 60 -11.67 -4.70 0.76
CA GLY A 60 -13.13 -4.81 0.83
C GLY A 60 -13.88 -4.38 -0.44
N THR A 61 -13.21 -3.73 -1.42
CA THR A 61 -13.85 -3.37 -2.70
C THR A 61 -14.31 -4.63 -3.45
N PRO A 62 -15.56 -4.68 -3.94
CA PRO A 62 -16.08 -5.85 -4.64
C PRO A 62 -15.28 -6.21 -5.90
N TYR A 63 -15.16 -7.50 -6.17
CA TYR A 63 -14.65 -7.96 -7.46
C TYR A 63 -15.63 -7.64 -8.58
N ARG A 64 -15.13 -7.08 -9.67
CA ARG A 64 -15.87 -6.91 -10.91
C ARG A 64 -14.98 -7.21 -12.11
N TRP A 65 -15.45 -8.07 -13.01
CA TRP A 65 -14.76 -8.36 -14.26
C TRP A 65 -14.57 -7.08 -15.08
N GLY A 66 -13.34 -6.80 -15.51
CA GLY A 66 -13.02 -5.56 -16.24
C GLY A 66 -12.99 -4.30 -15.34
N GLY A 67 -13.25 -4.41 -14.05
CA GLY A 67 -13.24 -3.29 -13.12
C GLY A 67 -11.82 -2.79 -12.82
N SER A 68 -11.69 -1.46 -12.61
CA SER A 68 -10.40 -0.78 -12.38
C SER A 68 -10.52 0.43 -11.46
N SER A 69 -11.63 0.57 -10.72
CA SER A 69 -11.83 1.68 -9.78
C SER A 69 -12.57 1.21 -8.52
N ARG A 70 -12.48 2.00 -7.46
CA ARG A 70 -13.16 1.71 -6.18
C ARG A 70 -14.67 1.70 -6.31
N GLU A 71 -15.20 2.61 -7.11
CA GLU A 71 -16.64 2.82 -7.29
C GLU A 71 -17.26 1.67 -8.09
N ARG A 72 -16.53 1.15 -9.07
CA ARG A 72 -17.01 0.10 -9.97
C ARG A 72 -16.52 -1.29 -9.63
N GLY A 73 -15.59 -1.42 -8.68
CA GLY A 73 -14.95 -2.68 -8.34
C GLY A 73 -13.68 -2.96 -9.15
N PHE A 74 -12.97 -4.02 -8.80
CA PHE A 74 -11.71 -4.43 -9.43
C PHE A 74 -11.75 -5.86 -9.93
N ASP A 75 -11.12 -6.12 -11.08
CA ASP A 75 -10.53 -7.43 -11.33
C ASP A 75 -9.05 -7.44 -10.91
N CYS A 76 -8.39 -8.60 -11.01
CA CYS A 76 -7.02 -8.77 -10.51
C CYS A 76 -6.02 -7.80 -11.17
N SER A 77 -6.05 -7.66 -12.49
CA SER A 77 -5.16 -6.76 -13.23
C SER A 77 -5.59 -5.29 -13.15
N GLY A 78 -6.87 -5.01 -12.97
CA GLY A 78 -7.37 -3.65 -12.71
C GLY A 78 -6.91 -3.11 -11.37
N LEU A 79 -6.84 -3.95 -10.34
CA LEU A 79 -6.26 -3.59 -9.05
C LEU A 79 -4.76 -3.24 -9.20
N VAL A 80 -4.00 -4.03 -9.97
CA VAL A 80 -2.59 -3.72 -10.26
C VAL A 80 -2.46 -2.37 -10.94
N ASN A 81 -3.18 -2.15 -12.06
CA ASN A 81 -3.14 -0.88 -12.78
C ASN A 81 -3.50 0.32 -11.89
N TYR A 82 -4.51 0.15 -11.03
CA TYR A 82 -4.89 1.20 -10.08
C TYR A 82 -3.78 1.49 -9.06
N ALA A 83 -3.15 0.46 -8.51
CA ALA A 83 -2.10 0.62 -7.50
C ALA A 83 -0.85 1.31 -8.07
N PHE A 84 -0.51 1.03 -9.32
CA PHE A 84 0.67 1.56 -10.00
C PHE A 84 0.44 2.87 -10.75
N LYS A 85 -0.81 3.37 -10.85
CA LYS A 85 -1.18 4.53 -11.68
C LYS A 85 -0.35 5.81 -11.48
N LYS A 86 0.29 5.99 -10.30
CA LYS A 86 1.12 7.15 -9.98
C LYS A 86 2.63 6.84 -9.94
N VAL A 87 3.03 5.76 -10.55
CA VAL A 87 4.45 5.44 -10.76
C VAL A 87 4.83 6.01 -12.13
N ASP A 88 5.83 6.88 -12.15
CA ASP A 88 6.29 7.51 -13.38
C ASP A 88 6.86 6.48 -14.36
N ASP A 89 6.69 6.75 -15.65
CA ASP A 89 7.22 5.98 -16.78
C ASP A 89 6.83 4.48 -16.76
N LEU A 90 5.74 4.13 -16.06
CA LEU A 90 5.27 2.77 -15.97
C LEU A 90 3.88 2.60 -16.60
N ASP A 91 3.85 2.18 -17.87
CA ASP A 91 2.61 1.77 -18.55
C ASP A 91 2.42 0.25 -18.44
N LEU A 92 1.43 -0.18 -17.66
CA LEU A 92 1.15 -1.58 -17.41
C LEU A 92 -0.03 -2.09 -18.24
N PRO A 93 0.14 -3.23 -18.94
CA PRO A 93 -0.94 -3.80 -19.75
C PRO A 93 -2.13 -4.24 -18.89
N ARG A 94 -3.32 -4.27 -19.52
CA ARG A 94 -4.59 -4.46 -18.82
C ARG A 94 -4.86 -5.89 -18.38
N THR A 95 -4.16 -6.89 -18.85
CA THR A 95 -4.45 -8.31 -18.56
C THR A 95 -3.35 -8.97 -17.74
N SER A 96 -3.70 -9.91 -16.86
CA SER A 96 -2.72 -10.67 -16.05
C SER A 96 -1.71 -11.42 -16.91
N ARG A 97 -2.13 -11.95 -18.06
CA ARG A 97 -1.24 -12.62 -19.01
C ARG A 97 -0.23 -11.65 -19.63
N ALA A 98 -0.64 -10.48 -20.04
CA ALA A 98 0.27 -9.48 -20.59
C ALA A 98 1.20 -8.93 -19.52
N LEU A 99 0.68 -8.64 -18.30
CA LEU A 99 1.48 -8.26 -17.14
C LEU A 99 2.59 -9.28 -16.82
N SER A 100 2.35 -10.57 -16.99
CA SER A 100 3.37 -11.59 -16.73
C SER A 100 4.53 -11.60 -17.74
N ARG A 101 4.41 -10.81 -18.83
CA ARG A 101 5.40 -10.71 -19.91
C ARG A 101 6.05 -9.34 -20.04
N VAL A 102 5.65 -8.37 -19.19
CA VAL A 102 6.28 -7.04 -19.16
C VAL A 102 7.77 -7.14 -18.88
N ASP A 103 8.52 -6.15 -19.25
CA ASP A 103 9.92 -6.04 -18.93
C ASP A 103 10.13 -5.94 -17.42
N GLY A 104 11.31 -6.36 -16.98
CA GLY A 104 11.66 -6.44 -15.56
C GLY A 104 12.10 -7.85 -15.14
N PRO A 105 12.94 -7.96 -14.12
CA PRO A 105 13.51 -9.21 -13.67
C PRO A 105 12.43 -10.15 -13.09
N LYS A 106 12.60 -11.45 -13.37
CA LYS A 106 11.91 -12.49 -12.60
C LYS A 106 12.52 -12.55 -11.20
N VAL A 107 11.65 -12.62 -10.20
CA VAL A 107 12.05 -12.63 -8.78
C VAL A 107 11.82 -14.01 -8.19
N ALA A 108 12.86 -14.56 -7.54
CA ALA A 108 12.74 -15.81 -6.80
C ALA A 108 11.87 -15.61 -5.54
N LYS A 109 11.18 -16.66 -5.08
CA LYS A 109 10.29 -16.56 -3.90
C LYS A 109 10.99 -16.04 -2.65
N GLY A 110 12.26 -16.34 -2.45
CA GLY A 110 13.05 -15.88 -1.30
C GLY A 110 13.54 -14.44 -1.41
N GLN A 111 13.37 -13.80 -2.57
CA GLN A 111 13.83 -12.44 -2.87
C GLN A 111 12.68 -11.47 -3.14
N LEU A 112 11.45 -11.88 -2.78
CA LEU A 112 10.25 -11.07 -2.96
C LEU A 112 10.28 -9.83 -2.07
N GLU A 113 10.00 -8.68 -2.67
CA GLU A 113 9.89 -7.38 -1.99
C GLU A 113 8.49 -6.77 -2.18
N PRO A 114 8.01 -5.94 -1.23
CA PRO A 114 6.74 -5.24 -1.38
C PRO A 114 6.65 -4.49 -2.72
N GLY A 115 5.52 -4.68 -3.43
CA GLY A 115 5.32 -4.15 -4.78
C GLY A 115 5.60 -5.14 -5.91
N ASP A 116 6.30 -6.25 -5.68
CA ASP A 116 6.47 -7.29 -6.69
C ASP A 116 5.11 -7.87 -7.12
N LEU A 117 4.97 -8.16 -8.41
CA LEU A 117 3.79 -8.81 -8.97
C LEU A 117 3.93 -10.32 -8.90
N LEU A 118 2.94 -10.97 -8.29
CA LEU A 118 2.82 -12.43 -8.21
C LEU A 118 1.84 -12.93 -9.25
N PHE A 119 2.22 -13.94 -10.01
CA PHE A 119 1.40 -14.52 -11.06
C PHE A 119 1.02 -15.96 -10.77
N PHE A 120 -0.26 -16.28 -10.99
CA PHE A 120 -0.83 -17.57 -10.68
C PHE A 120 -1.54 -18.16 -11.89
N ARG A 121 -1.65 -19.49 -11.90
CA ARG A 121 -2.45 -20.27 -12.84
C ARG A 121 -3.56 -20.95 -12.07
N ILE A 122 -4.78 -20.43 -12.16
CA ILE A 122 -5.92 -20.89 -11.38
C ILE A 122 -6.78 -21.88 -12.17
N ARG A 123 -7.13 -21.56 -13.42
CA ARG A 123 -8.12 -22.30 -14.20
C ARG A 123 -7.57 -22.93 -15.47
N GLY A 124 -6.59 -22.32 -16.11
CA GLY A 124 -6.11 -22.68 -17.43
C GLY A 124 -4.69 -23.25 -17.46
N ARG A 125 -4.11 -23.30 -18.65
CA ARG A 125 -2.72 -23.71 -18.90
C ARG A 125 -1.73 -22.54 -18.84
N SER A 126 -2.22 -21.31 -18.74
CA SER A 126 -1.43 -20.08 -18.71
C SER A 126 -1.76 -19.23 -17.48
N VAL A 127 -0.94 -18.22 -17.22
CA VAL A 127 -1.24 -17.21 -16.19
C VAL A 127 -2.61 -16.59 -16.45
N ASP A 128 -3.46 -16.61 -15.42
CA ASP A 128 -4.82 -16.07 -15.44
C ASP A 128 -5.17 -15.25 -14.21
N HIS A 129 -4.19 -15.07 -13.28
CA HIS A 129 -4.38 -14.24 -12.10
C HIS A 129 -3.08 -13.53 -11.71
N VAL A 130 -3.22 -12.34 -11.11
CA VAL A 130 -2.11 -11.50 -10.63
C VAL A 130 -2.47 -10.90 -9.28
N ALA A 131 -1.44 -10.68 -8.45
CA ALA A 131 -1.52 -10.07 -7.14
C ALA A 131 -0.31 -9.17 -6.89
N ILE A 132 -0.39 -8.29 -5.88
CA ILE A 132 0.70 -7.43 -5.43
C ILE A 132 1.23 -7.98 -4.09
N TYR A 133 2.52 -8.23 -4.03
CA TYR A 133 3.17 -8.68 -2.80
C TYR A 133 3.29 -7.56 -1.77
N LEU A 134 3.01 -7.87 -0.51
CA LEU A 134 2.98 -6.90 0.60
C LEU A 134 4.15 -7.07 1.58
N GLY A 135 4.98 -8.09 1.38
CA GLY A 135 5.96 -8.52 2.38
C GLY A 135 5.43 -9.62 3.31
N ASN A 136 6.34 -10.27 4.02
CA ASN A 136 6.04 -11.30 5.03
C ASN A 136 5.12 -12.43 4.51
N GLY A 137 5.33 -12.86 3.27
CA GLY A 137 4.56 -13.92 2.63
C GLY A 137 3.10 -13.57 2.33
N ARG A 138 2.69 -12.30 2.42
CA ARG A 138 1.32 -11.83 2.18
C ARG A 138 1.22 -11.10 0.84
N PHE A 139 0.05 -11.18 0.22
CA PHE A 139 -0.25 -10.45 -1.01
C PHE A 139 -1.71 -9.98 -1.03
N ILE A 140 -1.98 -8.90 -1.75
CA ILE A 140 -3.32 -8.36 -1.99
C ILE A 140 -3.77 -8.63 -3.41
N HIS A 141 -5.03 -8.99 -3.58
CA HIS A 141 -5.60 -9.30 -4.88
C HIS A 141 -7.13 -9.14 -4.91
N ALA A 142 -7.69 -9.08 -6.13
CA ALA A 142 -9.12 -9.20 -6.39
C ALA A 142 -9.40 -10.62 -6.93
N PRO A 143 -9.91 -11.57 -6.10
CA PRO A 143 -9.85 -13.01 -6.43
C PRO A 143 -10.82 -13.45 -7.54
N SER A 144 -12.12 -13.19 -7.39
CA SER A 144 -13.15 -13.64 -8.33
C SER A 144 -14.52 -13.04 -7.98
N ARG A 145 -15.51 -13.24 -8.87
CA ARG A 145 -16.90 -12.82 -8.64
C ARG A 145 -17.44 -13.35 -7.30
N GLY A 146 -18.20 -12.52 -6.61
CA GLY A 146 -18.77 -12.82 -5.28
C GLY A 146 -17.82 -12.57 -4.11
N ASN A 147 -16.57 -12.18 -4.39
CA ASN A 147 -15.57 -11.83 -3.38
C ASN A 147 -15.19 -10.35 -3.45
N THR A 148 -14.41 -9.92 -2.48
CA THR A 148 -13.84 -8.57 -2.40
C THR A 148 -12.31 -8.61 -2.50
N VAL A 149 -11.68 -7.46 -2.73
CA VAL A 149 -10.24 -7.29 -2.59
C VAL A 149 -9.84 -7.69 -1.18
N ARG A 150 -8.86 -8.58 -1.07
CA ARG A 150 -8.42 -9.13 0.22
C ARG A 150 -6.94 -9.48 0.23
N ILE A 151 -6.43 -9.78 1.42
CA ILE A 151 -5.07 -10.27 1.64
C ILE A 151 -5.10 -11.77 1.86
N ASP A 152 -4.25 -12.50 1.13
CA ASP A 152 -4.01 -13.92 1.33
C ASP A 152 -2.51 -14.20 1.61
N LYS A 153 -2.19 -15.42 2.07
CA LYS A 153 -0.81 -15.85 2.33
C LYS A 153 -0.30 -16.74 1.21
N LEU A 154 0.93 -16.49 0.74
CA LEU A 154 1.58 -17.31 -0.30
C LEU A 154 1.89 -18.75 0.19
N SER A 155 1.99 -18.94 1.51
CA SER A 155 2.14 -20.25 2.15
C SER A 155 0.87 -21.11 2.14
N ASN A 156 -0.31 -20.51 1.90
CA ASN A 156 -1.55 -21.25 1.76
C ASN A 156 -1.42 -22.26 0.62
N SER A 157 -1.83 -23.53 0.84
CA SER A 157 -1.68 -24.65 -0.10
C SER A 157 -2.35 -24.39 -1.45
N TYR A 158 -3.48 -23.68 -1.47
CA TYR A 158 -4.17 -23.31 -2.71
C TYR A 158 -3.30 -22.39 -3.57
N TRP A 159 -2.69 -21.34 -2.97
CA TRP A 159 -1.90 -20.37 -3.67
C TRP A 159 -0.50 -20.86 -4.01
N SER A 160 0.15 -21.57 -3.07
CA SER A 160 1.52 -22.10 -3.27
C SER A 160 1.61 -23.07 -4.46
N LYS A 161 0.58 -23.92 -4.66
CA LYS A 161 0.49 -24.86 -5.79
C LYS A 161 0.20 -24.17 -7.13
N ARG A 162 -0.33 -22.96 -7.12
CA ARG A 162 -0.76 -22.21 -8.33
C ARG A 162 0.21 -21.09 -8.72
N PHE A 163 1.14 -20.77 -7.86
CA PHE A 163 2.18 -19.78 -8.12
C PHE A 163 3.05 -20.22 -9.32
N GLN A 164 3.25 -19.31 -10.27
CA GLN A 164 4.04 -19.57 -11.47
C GLN A 164 5.36 -18.77 -11.48
N LEU A 165 5.29 -17.48 -11.24
CA LEU A 165 6.44 -16.59 -11.23
C LEU A 165 6.10 -15.29 -10.49
N ALA A 166 7.14 -14.52 -10.16
CA ALA A 166 7.02 -13.12 -9.76
C ALA A 166 7.85 -12.23 -10.67
N ARG A 167 7.46 -10.95 -10.77
CA ARG A 167 8.21 -9.91 -11.48
C ARG A 167 8.30 -8.65 -10.66
N ARG A 168 9.45 -8.01 -10.72
CA ARG A 168 9.66 -6.64 -10.26
C ARG A 168 9.54 -5.72 -11.46
N VAL A 169 8.45 -4.94 -11.51
CA VAL A 169 8.13 -4.06 -12.64
C VAL A 169 8.57 -2.61 -12.40
N MET A 170 8.97 -2.29 -11.18
CA MET A 170 9.57 -0.99 -10.84
C MET A 170 11.09 -1.13 -10.88
N PRO A 171 11.79 -0.48 -11.81
CA PRO A 171 13.25 -0.41 -11.82
C PRO A 171 13.80 0.30 -10.57
N GLU A 172 15.06 0.05 -10.24
CA GLU A 172 15.77 0.86 -9.26
C GLU A 172 15.79 2.33 -9.71
N GLY A 173 15.57 3.25 -8.76
CA GLY A 173 15.50 4.69 -9.06
C GLY A 173 14.16 5.19 -9.57
N THR A 174 13.14 4.31 -9.70
CA THR A 174 11.77 4.74 -10.05
C THR A 174 11.26 5.79 -9.05
N GLN A 175 10.65 6.86 -9.56
CA GLN A 175 10.05 7.92 -8.77
C GLN A 175 8.52 7.88 -8.82
N LEU A 176 7.87 8.56 -7.88
CA LEU A 176 6.43 8.81 -7.95
C LEU A 176 6.17 10.02 -8.83
N ALA A 177 5.10 9.97 -9.62
CA ALA A 177 4.62 11.11 -10.37
C ALA A 177 4.48 12.33 -9.46
N ALA A 178 5.13 13.42 -9.80
CA ALA A 178 4.92 14.70 -9.17
C ALA A 178 3.44 15.06 -9.33
N ASN A 179 2.76 15.28 -8.21
CA ASN A 179 1.32 15.46 -8.07
C ASN A 179 0.63 16.07 -9.30
N GLY A 180 -0.19 15.29 -9.96
CA GLY A 180 -1.26 15.76 -10.82
C GLY A 180 -2.60 15.71 -10.08
#